data_2ccc0bd91c4a7852fd8e6ce3ccfbe678
#
_entry.id   2ccc0bd91c4a7852fd8e6ce3ccfbe678
#
_cell.length_a   1.000
_cell.length_b   1.000
_cell.length_c   1.000
_cell.angle_alpha   90.00
_cell.angle_beta   90.00
_cell.angle_gamma   90.00
#
_symmetry.space_group_name_H-M   'P 1'
#
loop_
_entity.id
_entity.type
_entity.pdbx_description
1 polymer ?
#
loop_
_entity_poly.entity_id
_entity_poly.type
_entity_poly.pdbx_seq_one_letter_code
_entity_poly.pdbx_strand_id
1 'polypeptide(L)'
;INISELLSSDFLVLDNFSLSSRKGIETVEYSLQIKDEVRVCFGLSDTSLIQENYENLKKIFLNKIDILFGNEAEIIKLQEFISNPAMNTLVSKGSKGAKYNQINIEASKIDVVNSNGAGDALIGAFLAYTDFLEDRLALSKAVSYATKVCMINGPRLLT
;
A
#
# COMPACT_ATOMS: atom_id res chain seq x y z
N ILE A 1 -11.94 -17.25 -0.18
CA ILE A 1 -10.46 -17.17 -0.08
C ILE A 1 -9.95 -18.57 0.11
N ASN A 2 -8.98 -18.98 -0.70
CA ASN A 2 -8.27 -20.24 -0.49
C ASN A 2 -7.22 -20.03 0.59
N ILE A 3 -7.45 -20.58 1.77
CA ILE A 3 -6.58 -20.38 2.95
C ILE A 3 -5.16 -20.89 2.70
N SER A 4 -5.00 -22.02 1.99
CA SER A 4 -3.67 -22.57 1.71
C SER A 4 -2.83 -21.66 0.79
N GLU A 5 -3.45 -21.00 -0.19
CA GLU A 5 -2.78 -20.01 -1.02
C GLU A 5 -2.41 -18.76 -0.22
N LEU A 6 -3.29 -18.32 0.66
CA LEU A 6 -3.04 -17.18 1.53
C LEU A 6 -1.86 -17.44 2.47
N LEU A 7 -1.82 -18.60 3.14
CA LEU A 7 -0.73 -18.97 4.05
C LEU A 7 0.61 -19.23 3.35
N SER A 8 0.59 -19.51 2.05
CA SER A 8 1.81 -19.67 1.24
C SER A 8 2.33 -18.35 0.64
N SER A 9 1.66 -17.23 0.89
CA SER A 9 2.03 -15.92 0.38
C SER A 9 2.94 -15.19 1.37
N ASP A 10 3.93 -14.45 0.87
CA ASP A 10 4.82 -13.62 1.70
C ASP A 10 4.10 -12.37 2.22
N PHE A 11 3.15 -11.85 1.43
CA PHE A 11 2.38 -10.67 1.74
C PHE A 11 0.89 -10.83 1.44
N LEU A 12 0.08 -10.28 2.32
CA LEU A 12 -1.34 -10.03 2.09
C LEU A 12 -1.55 -8.53 1.92
N VAL A 13 -2.03 -8.12 0.74
CA VAL A 13 -2.38 -6.73 0.47
C VAL A 13 -3.88 -6.55 0.67
N LEU A 14 -4.24 -5.70 1.60
CA LEU A 14 -5.61 -5.29 1.90
C LEU A 14 -5.77 -3.80 1.59
N ASP A 15 -7.00 -3.36 1.35
CA ASP A 15 -7.29 -1.95 1.09
C ASP A 15 -8.55 -1.45 1.80
N ASN A 16 -8.67 -0.14 1.89
CA ASN A 16 -9.79 0.52 2.55
C ASN A 16 -11.11 0.39 1.77
N PHE A 17 -11.09 0.12 0.45
CA PHE A 17 -12.30 -0.19 -0.32
C PHE A 17 -12.99 -1.45 0.21
N SER A 18 -12.22 -2.42 0.66
CA SER A 18 -12.74 -3.65 1.26
C SER A 18 -13.61 -3.37 2.49
N LEU A 19 -13.41 -2.26 3.19
CA LEU A 19 -14.18 -1.87 4.37
C LEU A 19 -15.54 -1.22 4.03
N SER A 20 -15.81 -0.94 2.76
CA SER A 20 -17.07 -0.32 2.32
C SER A 20 -18.26 -1.29 2.25
N SER A 21 -18.06 -2.57 2.57
CA SER A 21 -19.12 -3.56 2.63
C SER A 21 -18.94 -4.49 3.82
N ARG A 22 -20.07 -4.98 4.35
CA ARG A 22 -20.07 -5.94 5.47
C ARG A 22 -19.21 -7.17 5.17
N LYS A 23 -19.36 -7.75 3.97
CA LYS A 23 -18.59 -8.93 3.56
C LYS A 23 -17.10 -8.64 3.44
N GLY A 24 -16.75 -7.45 2.97
CA GLY A 24 -15.35 -6.99 2.91
C GLY A 24 -14.76 -6.83 4.31
N ILE A 25 -15.48 -6.22 5.25
CA ILE A 25 -15.05 -6.10 6.65
C ILE A 25 -14.80 -7.49 7.26
N GLU A 26 -15.75 -8.41 7.13
CA GLU A 26 -15.62 -9.80 7.61
C GLU A 26 -14.39 -10.49 7.00
N THR A 27 -14.10 -10.24 5.72
CA THR A 27 -12.92 -10.77 5.03
C THR A 27 -11.62 -10.19 5.59
N VAL A 28 -11.56 -8.87 5.79
CA VAL A 28 -10.38 -8.21 6.38
C VAL A 28 -10.14 -8.69 7.81
N GLU A 29 -11.19 -8.74 8.66
CA GLU A 29 -11.08 -9.21 10.03
C GLU A 29 -10.56 -10.65 10.10
N TYR A 30 -11.10 -11.54 9.24
CA TYR A 30 -10.64 -12.92 9.15
C TYR A 30 -9.17 -13.01 8.70
N SER A 31 -8.78 -12.24 7.69
CA SER A 31 -7.40 -12.20 7.19
C SER A 31 -6.41 -11.75 8.26
N LEU A 32 -6.81 -10.81 9.12
CA LEU A 32 -5.99 -10.34 10.22
C LEU A 32 -5.83 -11.35 11.37
N GLN A 33 -6.75 -12.31 11.51
CA GLN A 33 -6.61 -13.39 12.49
C GLN A 33 -5.49 -14.39 12.15
N ILE A 34 -5.16 -14.52 10.86
CA ILE A 34 -4.12 -15.44 10.37
C ILE A 34 -2.80 -14.74 10.05
N LYS A 35 -2.68 -13.46 10.38
CA LYS A 35 -1.54 -12.60 10.00
C LYS A 35 -0.19 -13.03 10.58
N ASP A 36 -0.15 -13.78 11.66
CA ASP A 36 1.13 -14.18 12.28
C ASP A 36 2.00 -15.03 11.34
N GLU A 37 1.41 -15.56 10.28
CA GLU A 37 2.09 -16.36 9.25
C GLU A 37 2.36 -15.56 7.95
N VAL A 38 1.71 -14.38 7.78
CA VAL A 38 1.77 -13.57 6.54
C VAL A 38 1.90 -12.09 6.89
N ARG A 39 2.81 -11.38 6.24
CA ARG A 39 2.94 -9.92 6.42
C ARG A 39 1.77 -9.18 5.76
N VAL A 40 1.20 -8.22 6.47
CA VAL A 40 0.03 -7.47 6.00
C VAL A 40 0.43 -6.07 5.55
N CYS A 41 0.14 -5.74 4.30
CA CYS A 41 0.17 -4.39 3.77
C CYS A 41 -1.26 -3.86 3.63
N PHE A 42 -1.53 -2.66 4.17
CA PHE A 42 -2.85 -2.03 4.10
C PHE A 42 -2.79 -0.70 3.35
N GLY A 43 -3.58 -0.60 2.26
CA GLY A 43 -3.74 0.59 1.43
C GLY A 43 -4.88 1.49 1.92
N LEU A 44 -4.63 2.80 2.01
CA LEU A 44 -5.62 3.79 2.45
C LEU A 44 -6.65 4.16 1.37
N SER A 45 -6.27 4.03 0.10
CA SER A 45 -7.08 4.16 -1.11
C SER A 45 -7.63 5.56 -1.40
N ASP A 46 -8.36 6.19 -0.47
CA ASP A 46 -8.99 7.49 -0.66
C ASP A 46 -9.27 8.19 0.68
N THR A 47 -9.17 9.52 0.70
CA THR A 47 -9.39 10.33 1.90
C THR A 47 -10.83 10.31 2.40
N SER A 48 -11.82 10.20 1.52
CA SER A 48 -13.23 10.09 1.91
C SER A 48 -13.52 8.76 2.58
N LEU A 49 -12.95 7.67 2.05
CA LEU A 49 -13.08 6.33 2.63
C LEU A 49 -12.42 6.24 4.01
N ILE A 50 -11.33 6.97 4.26
CA ILE A 50 -10.71 7.02 5.59
C ILE A 50 -11.69 7.59 6.62
N GLN A 51 -12.42 8.63 6.27
CA GLN A 51 -13.43 9.22 7.15
C GLN A 51 -14.64 8.32 7.34
N GLU A 52 -15.15 7.73 6.26
CA GLU A 52 -16.31 6.83 6.30
C GLU A 52 -16.03 5.55 7.11
N ASN A 53 -14.84 4.98 6.95
CA ASN A 53 -14.45 3.71 7.57
C ASN A 53 -13.66 3.87 8.89
N TYR A 54 -13.65 5.06 9.47
CA TYR A 54 -12.82 5.39 10.63
C TYR A 54 -12.88 4.37 11.77
N GLU A 55 -14.09 3.93 12.18
CA GLU A 55 -14.24 2.97 13.28
C GLU A 55 -13.67 1.59 12.95
N ASN A 56 -13.76 1.17 11.70
CA ASN A 56 -13.17 -0.09 11.24
C ASN A 56 -11.64 0.03 11.14
N LEU A 57 -11.15 1.13 10.59
CA LEU A 57 -9.70 1.41 10.52
C LEU A 57 -9.06 1.39 11.90
N LYS A 58 -9.70 2.02 12.90
CA LYS A 58 -9.20 2.01 14.27
C LYS A 58 -9.05 0.59 14.84
N LYS A 59 -9.99 -0.30 14.59
CA LYS A 59 -9.90 -1.72 14.99
C LYS A 59 -8.77 -2.44 14.26
N ILE A 60 -8.63 -2.22 12.94
CA ILE A 60 -7.59 -2.83 12.10
C ILE A 60 -6.19 -2.43 12.56
N PHE A 61 -5.98 -1.15 12.87
CA PHE A 61 -4.67 -0.67 13.34
C PHE A 61 -4.27 -1.20 14.71
N LEU A 62 -5.23 -1.60 15.56
CA LEU A 62 -4.94 -2.32 16.80
C LEU A 62 -4.36 -3.72 16.57
N ASN A 63 -4.58 -4.32 15.40
CA ASN A 63 -4.12 -5.65 15.01
C ASN A 63 -2.76 -5.67 14.27
N LYS A 64 -1.98 -4.60 14.37
CA LYS A 64 -0.61 -4.50 13.82
C LYS A 64 -0.52 -4.78 12.32
N ILE A 65 -0.69 -3.77 11.51
CA ILE A 65 -0.34 -3.77 10.08
C ILE A 65 1.18 -3.65 9.93
N ASP A 66 1.81 -4.45 9.07
CA ASP A 66 3.26 -4.41 8.88
C ASP A 66 3.68 -3.23 8.00
N ILE A 67 2.91 -2.94 6.94
CA ILE A 67 3.17 -1.80 6.05
C ILE A 67 1.86 -1.06 5.78
N LEU A 68 1.83 0.22 6.09
CA LEU A 68 0.77 1.13 5.67
C LEU A 68 1.15 1.79 4.33
N PHE A 69 0.24 1.74 3.35
CA PHE A 69 0.42 2.39 2.05
C PHE A 69 -0.64 3.45 1.80
N GLY A 70 -0.19 4.61 1.29
CA GLY A 70 -1.07 5.69 0.87
C GLY A 70 -0.31 6.83 0.20
N ASN A 71 -1.03 7.85 -0.28
CA ASN A 71 -0.42 9.11 -0.69
C ASN A 71 -0.28 10.08 0.50
N GLU A 72 0.39 11.22 0.29
CA GLU A 72 0.61 12.22 1.36
C GLU A 72 -0.72 12.71 1.99
N ALA A 73 -1.75 12.95 1.18
CA ALA A 73 -3.05 13.43 1.67
C ALA A 73 -3.79 12.37 2.50
N GLU A 74 -3.73 11.11 2.08
CA GLU A 74 -4.32 9.97 2.80
C GLU A 74 -3.63 9.74 4.15
N ILE A 75 -2.30 9.81 4.19
CA ILE A 75 -1.54 9.68 5.45
C ILE A 75 -1.90 10.81 6.41
N ILE A 76 -1.94 12.07 5.94
CA ILE A 76 -2.34 13.23 6.76
C ILE A 76 -3.76 13.04 7.27
N LYS A 77 -4.69 12.60 6.41
CA LYS A 77 -6.08 12.36 6.81
C LYS A 77 -6.20 11.28 7.88
N LEU A 78 -5.46 10.18 7.75
CA LEU A 78 -5.45 9.14 8.78
C LEU A 78 -4.93 9.67 10.12
N GLN A 79 -3.91 10.53 10.11
CA GLN A 79 -3.31 11.10 11.32
C GLN A 79 -4.27 12.00 12.12
N GLU A 80 -5.33 12.53 11.50
CA GLU A 80 -6.40 13.23 12.22
C GLU A 80 -7.15 12.31 13.21
N PHE A 81 -7.16 11.01 12.94
CA PHE A 81 -7.90 10.01 13.71
C PHE A 81 -7.00 9.08 14.54
N ILE A 82 -5.80 8.78 14.05
CA ILE A 82 -4.88 7.82 14.65
C ILE A 82 -3.52 8.50 14.82
N SER A 83 -3.23 8.91 16.06
CA SER A 83 -2.11 9.79 16.41
C SER A 83 -0.72 9.18 16.14
N ASN A 84 -0.56 7.87 16.03
CA ASN A 84 0.74 7.24 15.83
C ASN A 84 0.57 5.80 15.32
N PRO A 85 0.39 5.59 14.03
CA PRO A 85 0.51 4.24 13.48
C PRO A 85 1.98 3.82 13.63
N ALA A 86 2.30 3.08 14.69
CA ALA A 86 3.63 2.51 14.91
C ALA A 86 3.89 1.37 13.93
N MET A 87 4.03 1.69 12.64
CA MET A 87 4.22 0.71 11.57
C MET A 87 5.08 1.32 10.46
N ASN A 88 5.62 0.47 9.62
CA ASN A 88 6.31 0.92 8.42
C ASN A 88 5.32 1.61 7.47
N THR A 89 5.73 2.70 6.87
CA THR A 89 4.85 3.49 6.01
C THR A 89 5.50 3.70 4.64
N LEU A 90 4.80 3.30 3.59
CA LEU A 90 5.15 3.57 2.20
C LEU A 90 4.21 4.67 1.66
N VAL A 91 4.77 5.83 1.34
CA VAL A 91 4.02 7.02 0.90
C VAL A 91 4.35 7.33 -0.54
N SER A 92 3.34 7.29 -1.41
CA SER A 92 3.47 7.78 -2.78
C SER A 92 3.38 9.31 -2.80
N LYS A 93 4.25 9.97 -3.59
CA LYS A 93 4.37 11.43 -3.69
C LYS A 93 4.17 11.94 -5.12
N GLY A 94 3.50 11.15 -5.96
CA GLY A 94 3.27 11.43 -7.38
C GLY A 94 4.57 11.67 -8.12
N SER A 95 4.68 12.77 -8.85
CA SER A 95 5.90 13.13 -9.61
C SER A 95 7.14 13.37 -8.75
N LYS A 96 7.00 13.46 -7.42
CA LYS A 96 8.11 13.60 -6.48
C LYS A 96 8.68 12.25 -6.03
N GLY A 97 8.13 11.14 -6.52
CA GLY A 97 8.59 9.79 -6.18
C GLY A 97 7.87 9.15 -5.00
N ALA A 98 8.60 8.55 -4.07
CA ALA A 98 8.01 7.88 -2.90
C ALA A 98 8.94 7.95 -1.68
N LYS A 99 8.34 7.70 -0.52
CA LYS A 99 9.02 7.64 0.77
C LYS A 99 8.65 6.33 1.48
N TYR A 100 9.65 5.62 2.00
CA TYR A 100 9.45 4.50 2.93
C TYR A 100 10.14 4.81 4.24
N ASN A 101 9.38 4.96 5.30
CA ASN A 101 9.84 5.43 6.60
C ASN A 101 10.64 6.75 6.47
N GLN A 102 11.96 6.72 6.71
CA GLN A 102 12.84 7.88 6.57
C GLN A 102 13.57 7.95 5.20
N ILE A 103 13.40 6.94 4.35
CA ILE A 103 14.05 6.85 3.04
C ILE A 103 13.18 7.55 2.00
N ASN A 104 13.72 8.53 1.30
CA ASN A 104 13.05 9.21 0.19
C ASN A 104 13.77 8.92 -1.12
N ILE A 105 13.01 8.57 -2.16
CA ILE A 105 13.50 8.34 -3.53
C ILE A 105 12.69 9.24 -4.47
N GLU A 106 13.39 10.05 -5.26
CA GLU A 106 12.77 10.91 -6.27
C GLU A 106 12.44 10.12 -7.54
N ALA A 107 11.31 10.44 -8.17
CA ALA A 107 10.98 9.91 -9.49
C ALA A 107 11.74 10.65 -10.59
N SER A 108 12.08 9.93 -11.65
CA SER A 108 12.59 10.56 -12.85
C SER A 108 11.52 11.45 -13.51
N LYS A 109 11.92 12.58 -14.06
CA LYS A 109 11.03 13.43 -14.86
C LYS A 109 10.70 12.72 -16.15
N ILE A 110 9.41 12.59 -16.43
CA ILE A 110 8.87 11.94 -17.63
C ILE A 110 7.67 12.71 -18.16
N ASP A 111 7.32 12.47 -19.42
CA ASP A 111 6.02 12.86 -19.97
C ASP A 111 5.01 11.78 -19.59
N VAL A 112 4.08 12.13 -18.69
CA VAL A 112 3.07 11.21 -18.19
C VAL A 112 1.99 10.99 -19.24
N VAL A 113 1.78 9.73 -19.65
CA VAL A 113 0.70 9.32 -20.54
C VAL A 113 -0.56 8.98 -19.71
N ASN A 114 -0.40 8.18 -18.66
CA ASN A 114 -1.48 7.78 -17.77
C ASN A 114 -0.91 7.44 -16.38
N SER A 115 -1.49 7.99 -15.32
CA SER A 115 -1.06 7.72 -13.95
C SER A 115 -1.86 6.61 -13.24
N ASN A 116 -2.89 6.06 -13.90
CA ASN A 116 -3.70 4.99 -13.31
C ASN A 116 -2.84 3.74 -13.06
N GLY A 117 -2.99 3.14 -11.88
CA GLY A 117 -2.23 1.97 -11.47
C GLY A 117 -0.78 2.26 -11.02
N ALA A 118 -0.32 3.52 -11.03
CA ALA A 118 1.02 3.86 -10.56
C ALA A 118 1.22 3.55 -9.07
N GLY A 119 0.18 3.75 -8.24
CA GLY A 119 0.18 3.38 -6.82
C GLY A 119 0.30 1.87 -6.62
N ASP A 120 -0.52 1.11 -7.35
CA ASP A 120 -0.51 -0.36 -7.29
C ASP A 120 0.82 -0.93 -7.80
N ALA A 121 1.37 -0.31 -8.86
CA ALA A 121 2.70 -0.66 -9.37
C ALA A 121 3.82 -0.37 -8.36
N LEU A 122 3.72 0.75 -7.63
CA LEU A 122 4.68 1.11 -6.59
C LEU A 122 4.67 0.09 -5.46
N ILE A 123 3.49 -0.20 -4.88
CA ILE A 123 3.39 -1.13 -3.75
C ILE A 123 3.76 -2.55 -4.18
N GLY A 124 3.23 -3.04 -5.31
CA GLY A 124 3.53 -4.39 -5.80
C GLY A 124 5.02 -4.58 -6.08
N ALA A 125 5.69 -3.63 -6.74
CA ALA A 125 7.12 -3.70 -6.98
C ALA A 125 7.94 -3.56 -5.68
N PHE A 126 7.52 -2.69 -4.74
CA PHE A 126 8.21 -2.56 -3.45
C PHE A 126 8.17 -3.87 -2.68
N LEU A 127 7.00 -4.49 -2.53
CA LEU A 127 6.85 -5.77 -1.83
C LEU A 127 7.65 -6.89 -2.48
N ALA A 128 7.67 -6.93 -3.83
CA ALA A 128 8.44 -7.94 -4.58
C ALA A 128 9.96 -7.82 -4.37
N TYR A 129 10.48 -6.64 -4.04
CA TYR A 129 11.91 -6.42 -3.87
C TYR A 129 12.36 -6.41 -2.40
N THR A 130 11.46 -6.15 -1.44
CA THR A 130 11.82 -5.92 -0.04
C THR A 130 12.42 -7.14 0.66
N ASP A 131 12.20 -8.35 0.15
CA ASP A 131 12.77 -9.59 0.71
C ASP A 131 14.18 -9.90 0.20
N PHE A 132 14.59 -9.26 -0.90
CA PHE A 132 15.84 -9.57 -1.57
C PHE A 132 16.82 -8.41 -1.58
N LEU A 133 16.36 -7.20 -1.28
CA LEU A 133 17.14 -5.97 -1.38
C LEU A 133 17.00 -5.14 -0.11
N GLU A 134 18.01 -4.34 0.18
CA GLU A 134 17.88 -3.29 1.20
C GLU A 134 16.77 -2.31 0.84
N ASP A 135 16.08 -1.76 1.84
CA ASP A 135 14.90 -0.87 1.69
C ASP A 135 15.10 0.25 0.68
N ARG A 136 16.28 0.90 0.68
CA ARG A 136 16.59 1.98 -0.26
C ARG A 136 16.61 1.49 -1.71
N LEU A 137 17.20 0.33 -1.95
CA LEU A 137 17.29 -0.23 -3.30
C LEU A 137 15.93 -0.76 -3.75
N ALA A 138 15.20 -1.43 -2.86
CA ALA A 138 13.83 -1.89 -3.10
C ALA A 138 12.92 -0.72 -3.48
N LEU A 139 12.95 0.38 -2.71
CA LEU A 139 12.17 1.59 -3.00
C LEU A 139 12.59 2.23 -4.32
N SER A 140 13.88 2.30 -4.63
CA SER A 140 14.37 2.84 -5.90
C SER A 140 13.88 2.05 -7.11
N LYS A 141 13.89 0.72 -7.03
CA LYS A 141 13.35 -0.16 -8.07
C LYS A 141 11.84 0.02 -8.22
N ALA A 142 11.12 0.12 -7.11
CA ALA A 142 9.67 0.31 -7.10
C ALA A 142 9.26 1.67 -7.73
N VAL A 143 9.95 2.76 -7.38
CA VAL A 143 9.73 4.08 -7.99
C VAL A 143 10.02 4.05 -9.49
N SER A 144 11.11 3.41 -9.90
CA SER A 144 11.44 3.25 -11.32
C SER A 144 10.37 2.47 -12.08
N TYR A 145 9.84 1.40 -11.49
CA TYR A 145 8.78 0.58 -12.09
C TYR A 145 7.47 1.38 -12.22
N ALA A 146 7.03 2.04 -11.15
CA ALA A 146 5.84 2.90 -11.16
C ALA A 146 5.94 4.04 -12.19
N THR A 147 7.14 4.63 -12.33
CA THR A 147 7.43 5.65 -13.34
C THR A 147 7.23 5.11 -14.77
N LYS A 148 7.69 3.88 -15.05
CA LYS A 148 7.48 3.24 -16.36
C LYS A 148 6.00 2.98 -16.65
N VAL A 149 5.21 2.60 -15.63
CA VAL A 149 3.75 2.42 -15.77
C VAL A 149 3.08 3.74 -16.18
N CYS A 150 3.55 4.88 -15.69
CA CYS A 150 3.03 6.19 -16.09
C CYS A 150 3.33 6.57 -17.57
N MET A 151 4.25 5.90 -18.24
CA MET A 151 4.64 6.18 -19.64
C MET A 151 3.81 5.39 -20.68
N ILE A 152 2.90 4.54 -20.23
CA ILE A 152 2.10 3.69 -21.11
C ILE A 152 0.61 3.98 -20.99
N ASN A 153 -0.16 3.60 -22.00
CA ASN A 153 -1.62 3.73 -21.99
C ASN A 153 -2.25 2.49 -21.34
N GLY A 154 -2.24 2.44 -20.01
CA GLY A 154 -2.82 1.32 -19.25
C GLY A 154 -2.24 1.26 -17.83
N PRO A 155 -2.86 0.47 -16.94
CA PRO A 155 -2.49 0.44 -15.52
C PRO A 155 -1.28 -0.45 -15.21
N ARG A 156 -0.70 -1.15 -16.19
CA ARG A 156 0.43 -2.06 -15.99
C ARG A 156 1.25 -2.23 -17.26
N LEU A 157 2.53 -2.56 -17.09
CA LEU A 157 3.38 -2.98 -18.19
C LEU A 157 2.87 -4.32 -18.73
N LEU A 158 2.72 -4.41 -20.06
CA LEU A 158 2.51 -5.69 -20.73
C LEU A 158 3.86 -6.39 -20.86
N THR A 159 3.94 -7.61 -20.40
CA THR A 159 5.11 -8.49 -20.52
C THR A 159 5.16 -9.09 -21.93
#